data_83c993c8d1089e420902e6bbc9d94c08
#
_entry.id   83c993c8d1089e420902e6bbc9d94c08
#
_cell.length_a   1.000
_cell.length_b   1.000
_cell.length_c   1.000
_cell.angle_alpha   90.00
_cell.angle_beta   90.00
_cell.angle_gamma   90.00
#
_symmetry.space_group_name_H-M   'P 1'
#
loop_
_entity.id
_entity.type
_entity.pdbx_description
1 polymer ?
#
loop_
_entity_poly.entity_id
_entity_poly.type
_entity_poly.pdbx_seq_one_letter_code
_entity_poly.pdbx_strand_id
1 'polypeptide(L)'
;MQENDSADWEERRAFAVEEYIRIVTGQIRCKKARKLVSDEIRAHIEDQVFAYEEEGIEKERAVEKAVKDMGDPVKAGVSLDRIHRPQMAWGMAAFMAVIGAVSVLVHIFIGINDPALGVNHMIRQAAYTIIGFILMLLVCFVDYSIIARSVKVIMPVFLGLLVLAYFAGREVNGAVRWISIGGVRLSLIPFTYLLVPLYGAMLYQYYGEKWRGIVKSLLWILPAGIPAYLSSDLSAEIALFGMMIMLFSLAVWKGWFKIRNSRKFLVLLWSGLILAVPIFLLFLWGSGRMPMYQSYRIKAFLGAFTGEGRNDVNYVLFQIRDMMMQSKFIGAGAAAQMDSNMAVGADYVVTFLAVHFGYAAVILMAALFTGLIGKIFHMAFKQKNELGMMMACGSGMVFFVLTVLYFMENTSLLPIMSSELPFFTAGASNMAVSFMLAGIVLSVYRFKSVLPKTFRTVQKGKASGRLKVSISWEKR
;
A
#
# COMPACT_ATOMS: atom_id res chain seq x y z
N MET A 1 9.28 -63.47 -6.29
CA MET A 1 10.62 -62.88 -6.40
C MET A 1 10.55 -61.48 -7.05
N GLN A 2 9.76 -61.27 -8.09
CA GLN A 2 9.63 -59.97 -8.79
C GLN A 2 8.94 -58.84 -8.00
N GLU A 3 8.03 -59.14 -7.08
CA GLU A 3 7.36 -58.13 -6.24
C GLU A 3 8.28 -57.52 -5.17
N ASN A 4 9.26 -58.28 -4.66
CA ASN A 4 10.18 -57.81 -3.64
C ASN A 4 11.30 -56.90 -4.26
N ASP A 5 11.68 -57.17 -5.53
CA ASP A 5 12.65 -56.38 -6.26
C ASP A 5 12.08 -54.99 -6.66
N SER A 6 10.79 -54.91 -6.97
CA SER A 6 10.12 -53.65 -7.32
C SER A 6 9.95 -52.68 -6.12
N ALA A 7 9.73 -53.24 -4.95
CA ALA A 7 9.58 -52.44 -3.70
C ALA A 7 10.96 -51.88 -3.24
N ASP A 8 12.01 -52.72 -3.27
CA ASP A 8 13.38 -52.30 -2.93
C ASP A 8 13.91 -51.22 -3.91
N TRP A 9 13.51 -51.32 -5.18
CA TRP A 9 13.85 -50.36 -6.20
C TRP A 9 13.16 -48.99 -6.02
N GLU A 10 11.85 -48.95 -5.70
CA GLU A 10 11.15 -47.72 -5.42
C GLU A 10 11.71 -46.99 -4.20
N GLU A 11 12.16 -47.74 -3.21
CA GLU A 11 12.78 -47.19 -2.00
C GLU A 11 14.15 -46.58 -2.28
N ARG A 12 15.02 -47.24 -3.11
CA ARG A 12 16.30 -46.69 -3.55
C ARG A 12 16.14 -45.45 -4.43
N ARG A 13 15.15 -45.43 -5.32
CA ARG A 13 14.78 -44.28 -6.14
C ARG A 13 14.42 -43.08 -5.28
N ALA A 14 13.50 -43.29 -4.34
CA ALA A 14 13.06 -42.27 -3.41
C ALA A 14 14.26 -41.73 -2.61
N PHE A 15 15.15 -42.59 -2.17
CA PHE A 15 16.34 -42.24 -1.40
C PHE A 15 17.29 -41.35 -2.19
N ALA A 16 17.61 -41.68 -3.44
CA ALA A 16 18.56 -40.90 -4.26
C ALA A 16 18.04 -39.49 -4.57
N VAL A 17 16.74 -39.36 -4.89
CA VAL A 17 16.11 -38.07 -5.16
C VAL A 17 16.01 -37.24 -3.87
N GLU A 18 15.59 -37.86 -2.74
CA GLU A 18 15.50 -37.18 -1.46
C GLU A 18 16.87 -36.73 -0.93
N GLU A 19 17.92 -37.52 -1.12
CA GLU A 19 19.29 -37.19 -0.72
C GLU A 19 19.78 -35.95 -1.52
N TYR A 20 19.56 -35.93 -2.84
CA TYR A 20 19.88 -34.77 -3.66
C TYR A 20 19.15 -33.52 -3.18
N ILE A 21 17.83 -33.62 -2.98
CA ILE A 21 16.99 -32.52 -2.47
C ILE A 21 17.46 -32.07 -1.09
N ARG A 22 17.82 -32.99 -0.21
CA ARG A 22 18.32 -32.71 1.15
C ARG A 22 19.59 -31.87 1.11
N ILE A 23 20.54 -32.26 0.26
CA ILE A 23 21.83 -31.53 0.11
C ILE A 23 21.57 -30.12 -0.46
N VAL A 24 20.78 -29.99 -1.53
CA VAL A 24 20.44 -28.69 -2.14
C VAL A 24 19.72 -27.79 -1.14
N THR A 25 18.68 -28.30 -0.47
CA THR A 25 17.89 -27.50 0.49
C THR A 25 18.67 -27.16 1.74
N GLY A 26 19.68 -27.96 2.11
CA GLY A 26 20.61 -27.69 3.21
C GLY A 26 21.43 -26.41 2.98
N GLN A 27 21.71 -26.05 1.73
CA GLN A 27 22.44 -24.82 1.38
C GLN A 27 21.54 -23.57 1.41
N ILE A 28 20.20 -23.71 1.42
CA ILE A 28 19.26 -22.59 1.35
C ILE A 28 18.97 -22.08 2.76
N ARG A 29 19.28 -20.82 3.04
CA ARG A 29 19.08 -20.18 4.35
C ARG A 29 17.62 -19.90 4.66
N CYS A 30 16.82 -19.55 3.66
CA CYS A 30 15.42 -19.19 3.84
C CYS A 30 14.53 -20.44 3.96
N LYS A 31 13.97 -20.72 5.16
CA LYS A 31 13.12 -21.90 5.41
C LYS A 31 11.93 -22.02 4.45
N LYS A 32 11.31 -20.91 4.03
CA LYS A 32 10.21 -20.91 3.08
C LYS A 32 10.65 -21.27 1.67
N ALA A 33 11.82 -20.76 1.25
CA ALA A 33 12.41 -21.09 -0.04
C ALA A 33 12.80 -22.55 -0.13
N ARG A 34 13.24 -23.18 0.98
CA ARG A 34 13.58 -24.62 1.01
C ARG A 34 12.44 -25.49 0.51
N LYS A 35 11.21 -25.26 1.02
CA LYS A 35 10.04 -26.04 0.60
C LYS A 35 9.71 -25.81 -0.87
N LEU A 36 9.71 -24.55 -1.32
CA LEU A 36 9.43 -24.21 -2.72
C LEU A 36 10.43 -24.86 -3.67
N VAL A 37 11.73 -24.75 -3.34
CA VAL A 37 12.82 -25.31 -4.14
C VAL A 37 12.78 -26.85 -4.10
N SER A 38 12.47 -27.46 -2.95
CA SER A 38 12.28 -28.91 -2.85
C SER A 38 11.20 -29.41 -3.80
N ASP A 39 10.03 -28.75 -3.80
CA ASP A 39 8.92 -29.14 -4.67
C ASP A 39 9.25 -28.92 -6.16
N GLU A 40 9.99 -27.86 -6.48
CA GLU A 40 10.42 -27.52 -7.85
C GLU A 40 11.46 -28.50 -8.40
N ILE A 41 12.47 -28.84 -7.59
CA ILE A 41 13.52 -29.81 -7.98
C ILE A 41 12.92 -31.19 -8.15
N ARG A 42 12.04 -31.62 -7.23
CA ARG A 42 11.35 -32.90 -7.33
C ARG A 42 10.57 -33.02 -8.63
N ALA A 43 9.75 -31.99 -8.96
CA ALA A 43 8.99 -31.98 -10.19
C ALA A 43 9.89 -32.03 -11.42
N HIS A 44 11.03 -31.31 -11.39
CA HIS A 44 11.97 -31.29 -12.52
C HIS A 44 12.67 -32.63 -12.72
N ILE A 45 13.08 -33.31 -11.63
CA ILE A 45 13.66 -34.67 -11.72
C ILE A 45 12.60 -35.66 -12.24
N GLU A 46 11.35 -35.58 -11.76
CA GLU A 46 10.25 -36.44 -12.22
C GLU A 46 9.96 -36.24 -13.72
N ASP A 47 9.93 -34.99 -14.19
CA ASP A 47 9.75 -34.67 -15.61
C ASP A 47 10.91 -35.22 -16.49
N GLN A 48 12.15 -35.14 -16.01
CA GLN A 48 13.31 -35.70 -16.73
C GLN A 48 13.29 -37.23 -16.73
N VAL A 49 12.95 -37.85 -15.61
CA VAL A 49 12.82 -39.34 -15.56
C VAL A 49 11.78 -39.81 -16.56
N PHE A 50 10.62 -39.12 -16.62
CA PHE A 50 9.57 -39.45 -17.58
C PHE A 50 10.07 -39.32 -19.03
N ALA A 51 10.81 -38.28 -19.36
CA ALA A 51 11.37 -38.10 -20.68
C ALA A 51 12.36 -39.22 -21.07
N TYR A 52 13.21 -39.66 -20.14
CA TYR A 52 14.14 -40.76 -20.39
C TYR A 52 13.44 -42.12 -20.49
N GLU A 53 12.33 -42.33 -19.76
CA GLU A 53 11.50 -43.54 -19.92
C GLU A 53 10.84 -43.56 -21.31
N GLU A 54 10.40 -42.41 -21.85
CA GLU A 54 9.88 -42.32 -23.23
C GLU A 54 10.97 -42.57 -24.29
N GLU A 55 12.24 -42.27 -24.01
CA GLU A 55 13.39 -42.61 -24.86
C GLU A 55 13.76 -44.11 -24.79
N GLY A 56 13.05 -44.91 -23.99
CA GLY A 56 13.28 -46.36 -23.84
C GLY A 56 14.39 -46.72 -22.85
N ILE A 57 14.83 -45.78 -22.03
CA ILE A 57 15.79 -46.03 -20.95
C ILE A 57 15.08 -46.74 -19.80
N GLU A 58 15.68 -47.79 -19.28
CA GLU A 58 15.19 -48.53 -18.14
C GLU A 58 15.00 -47.61 -16.91
N LYS A 59 13.93 -47.79 -16.15
CA LYS A 59 13.55 -46.90 -15.05
C LYS A 59 14.66 -46.56 -14.07
N GLU A 60 15.46 -47.56 -13.68
CA GLU A 60 16.59 -47.37 -12.76
C GLU A 60 17.64 -46.40 -13.32
N ARG A 61 18.04 -46.64 -14.57
CA ARG A 61 19.02 -45.82 -15.28
C ARG A 61 18.49 -44.42 -15.58
N ALA A 62 17.17 -44.28 -15.81
CA ALA A 62 16.53 -42.99 -16.06
C ALA A 62 16.62 -42.09 -14.84
N VAL A 63 16.39 -42.62 -13.60
CA VAL A 63 16.52 -41.84 -12.35
C VAL A 63 17.95 -41.45 -12.08
N GLU A 64 18.89 -42.39 -12.18
CA GLU A 64 20.33 -42.12 -11.96
C GLU A 64 20.83 -41.04 -12.92
N LYS A 65 20.45 -41.15 -14.20
CA LYS A 65 20.78 -40.19 -15.23
C LYS A 65 20.16 -38.83 -14.94
N ALA A 66 18.88 -38.77 -14.59
CA ALA A 66 18.19 -37.54 -14.26
C ALA A 66 18.84 -36.81 -13.09
N VAL A 67 19.14 -37.51 -11.99
CA VAL A 67 19.83 -36.93 -10.83
C VAL A 67 21.23 -36.47 -11.17
N LYS A 68 21.97 -37.24 -11.99
CA LYS A 68 23.33 -36.89 -12.44
C LYS A 68 23.33 -35.64 -13.32
N ASP A 69 22.35 -35.49 -14.20
CA ASP A 69 22.23 -34.36 -15.11
C ASP A 69 21.83 -33.06 -14.38
N MET A 70 21.26 -33.16 -13.16
CA MET A 70 21.07 -32.03 -12.28
C MET A 70 22.37 -31.41 -11.76
N GLY A 71 23.49 -32.10 -11.89
CA GLY A 71 24.83 -31.65 -11.51
C GLY A 71 25.09 -31.64 -10.01
N ASP A 72 26.10 -30.88 -9.59
CA ASP A 72 26.54 -30.82 -8.18
C ASP A 72 25.47 -30.17 -7.29
N PRO A 73 24.89 -30.90 -6.30
CA PRO A 73 23.83 -30.42 -5.45
C PRO A 73 24.25 -29.24 -4.55
N VAL A 74 25.54 -29.15 -4.18
CA VAL A 74 26.04 -28.04 -3.35
C VAL A 74 26.10 -26.77 -4.19
N LYS A 75 26.64 -26.84 -5.43
CA LYS A 75 26.69 -25.68 -6.34
C LYS A 75 25.28 -25.23 -6.72
N ALA A 76 24.38 -26.16 -7.03
CA ALA A 76 22.98 -25.89 -7.32
C ALA A 76 22.29 -25.19 -6.11
N GLY A 77 22.47 -25.72 -4.90
CA GLY A 77 21.92 -25.17 -3.67
C GLY A 77 22.41 -23.75 -3.37
N VAL A 78 23.71 -23.49 -3.51
CA VAL A 78 24.28 -22.15 -3.31
C VAL A 78 23.74 -21.13 -4.35
N SER A 79 23.62 -21.55 -5.61
CA SER A 79 23.05 -20.68 -6.65
C SER A 79 21.57 -20.37 -6.42
N LEU A 80 20.79 -21.36 -5.98
CA LEU A 80 19.39 -21.22 -5.64
C LEU A 80 19.20 -20.37 -4.38
N ASP A 81 20.08 -20.48 -3.35
CA ASP A 81 20.05 -19.58 -2.19
C ASP A 81 20.22 -18.12 -2.61
N ARG A 82 21.14 -17.84 -3.55
CA ARG A 82 21.35 -16.46 -4.07
C ARG A 82 20.09 -15.89 -4.74
N ILE A 83 19.33 -16.73 -5.47
CA ILE A 83 18.11 -16.34 -6.18
C ILE A 83 16.93 -16.17 -5.21
N HIS A 84 16.77 -17.11 -4.26
CA HIS A 84 15.60 -17.21 -3.39
C HIS A 84 15.76 -16.55 -2.01
N ARG A 85 16.86 -15.87 -1.74
CA ARG A 85 17.03 -15.15 -0.48
C ARG A 85 16.24 -13.83 -0.47
N PRO A 86 15.69 -13.41 0.69
CA PRO A 86 15.07 -12.11 0.84
C PRO A 86 16.05 -10.98 0.50
N GLN A 87 15.64 -10.06 -0.38
CA GLN A 87 16.47 -8.95 -0.85
C GLN A 87 15.97 -7.62 -0.28
N MET A 88 16.86 -6.81 0.29
CA MET A 88 16.48 -5.48 0.78
C MET A 88 16.57 -4.43 -0.34
N ALA A 89 15.55 -3.59 -0.48
CA ALA A 89 15.55 -2.46 -1.39
C ALA A 89 16.25 -1.25 -0.75
N TRP A 90 17.57 -1.33 -0.53
CA TRP A 90 18.33 -0.28 0.15
C TRP A 90 18.13 1.12 -0.44
N GLY A 91 18.06 1.22 -1.78
CA GLY A 91 17.81 2.50 -2.45
C GLY A 91 16.42 3.08 -2.19
N MET A 92 15.41 2.25 -1.83
CA MET A 92 14.10 2.73 -1.38
C MET A 92 14.15 3.13 0.10
N ALA A 93 14.80 2.33 0.95
CA ALA A 93 14.96 2.64 2.36
C ALA A 93 15.75 3.96 2.56
N ALA A 94 16.83 4.17 1.81
CA ALA A 94 17.58 5.42 1.81
C ALA A 94 16.72 6.61 1.35
N PHE A 95 15.91 6.41 0.33
CA PHE A 95 15.00 7.46 -0.15
C PHE A 95 13.95 7.84 0.91
N MET A 96 13.42 6.85 1.66
CA MET A 96 12.53 7.12 2.80
C MET A 96 13.25 7.87 3.93
N ALA A 97 14.50 7.54 4.21
CA ALA A 97 15.31 8.27 5.18
C ALA A 97 15.53 9.74 4.77
N VAL A 98 15.78 9.99 3.47
CA VAL A 98 15.89 11.35 2.93
C VAL A 98 14.57 12.11 3.08
N ILE A 99 13.43 11.50 2.73
CA ILE A 99 12.10 12.11 2.91
C ILE A 99 11.87 12.46 4.38
N GLY A 100 12.17 11.55 5.31
CA GLY A 100 12.06 11.79 6.74
C GLY A 100 12.95 12.92 7.21
N ALA A 101 14.21 12.98 6.76
CA ALA A 101 15.13 14.05 7.08
C ALA A 101 14.65 15.41 6.56
N VAL A 102 14.18 15.47 5.31
CA VAL A 102 13.59 16.70 4.72
C VAL A 102 12.35 17.13 5.48
N SER A 103 11.50 16.18 5.90
CA SER A 103 10.34 16.49 6.76
C SER A 103 10.74 17.13 8.08
N VAL A 104 11.74 16.56 8.76
CA VAL A 104 12.27 17.14 10.03
C VAL A 104 12.84 18.55 9.80
N LEU A 105 13.62 18.75 8.72
CA LEU A 105 14.16 20.07 8.38
C LEU A 105 13.05 21.10 8.16
N VAL A 106 12.01 20.76 7.39
CA VAL A 106 10.87 21.64 7.14
C VAL A 106 10.19 22.02 8.46
N HIS A 107 9.98 21.06 9.36
CA HIS A 107 9.36 21.31 10.66
C HIS A 107 10.26 22.09 11.62
N ILE A 108 11.58 22.01 11.49
CA ILE A 108 12.51 22.91 12.20
C ILE A 108 12.29 24.36 11.72
N PHE A 109 12.20 24.60 10.40
CA PHE A 109 11.92 25.92 9.86
C PHE A 109 10.53 26.44 10.28
N ILE A 110 9.50 25.59 10.27
CA ILE A 110 8.16 25.94 10.77
C ILE A 110 8.24 26.38 12.23
N GLY A 111 8.90 25.61 13.10
CA GLY A 111 8.99 25.93 14.52
C GLY A 111 9.86 27.14 14.84
N ILE A 112 10.81 27.52 13.96
CA ILE A 112 11.58 28.78 14.09
C ILE A 112 10.73 29.98 13.72
N ASN A 113 9.89 29.86 12.70
CA ASN A 113 9.05 30.95 12.17
C ASN A 113 7.69 31.07 12.88
N ASP A 114 7.27 30.05 13.66
CA ASP A 114 6.06 30.08 14.46
C ASP A 114 6.38 29.84 15.95
N PRO A 115 6.55 30.91 16.74
CA PRO A 115 6.87 30.83 18.16
C PRO A 115 5.83 30.06 19.00
N ALA A 116 4.57 29.98 18.54
CA ALA A 116 3.50 29.28 19.22
C ALA A 116 3.72 27.76 19.22
N LEU A 117 4.37 27.21 18.19
CA LEU A 117 4.70 25.79 18.08
C LEU A 117 5.95 25.43 18.90
N GLY A 118 6.97 26.27 18.86
CA GLY A 118 8.19 26.16 19.66
C GLY A 118 9.03 24.91 19.43
N VAL A 119 10.06 24.73 20.27
CA VAL A 119 11.03 23.62 20.20
C VAL A 119 10.36 22.24 20.40
N ASN A 120 9.32 22.17 21.23
CA ASN A 120 8.60 20.93 21.48
C ASN A 120 7.95 20.34 20.22
N HIS A 121 7.53 21.18 19.27
CA HIS A 121 7.01 20.72 17.96
C HIS A 121 8.11 20.03 17.15
N MET A 122 9.29 20.65 17.08
CA MET A 122 10.45 20.11 16.34
C MET A 122 10.89 18.75 16.90
N ILE A 123 11.03 18.67 18.25
CA ILE A 123 11.42 17.43 18.94
C ILE A 123 10.40 16.32 18.69
N ARG A 124 9.10 16.63 18.80
CA ARG A 124 8.04 15.64 18.55
C ARG A 124 8.06 15.14 17.12
N GLN A 125 8.21 16.02 16.12
CA GLN A 125 8.28 15.61 14.72
C GLN A 125 9.50 14.73 14.44
N ALA A 126 10.68 15.08 14.97
CA ALA A 126 11.86 14.25 14.86
C ALA A 126 11.66 12.86 15.51
N ALA A 127 11.08 12.82 16.71
CA ALA A 127 10.77 11.56 17.39
C ALA A 127 9.78 10.70 16.61
N TYR A 128 8.70 11.30 16.07
CA TYR A 128 7.72 10.58 15.24
C TYR A 128 8.33 10.06 13.95
N THR A 129 9.27 10.79 13.34
CA THR A 129 10.01 10.34 12.16
C THR A 129 10.87 9.12 12.47
N ILE A 130 11.62 9.16 13.58
CA ILE A 130 12.46 8.03 14.01
C ILE A 130 11.60 6.79 14.31
N ILE A 131 10.55 6.97 15.10
CA ILE A 131 9.60 5.87 15.44
C ILE A 131 8.95 5.33 14.17
N GLY A 132 8.50 6.20 13.28
CA GLY A 132 7.92 5.80 11.98
C GLY A 132 8.92 4.99 11.14
N PHE A 133 10.17 5.42 11.05
CA PHE A 133 11.21 4.69 10.33
C PHE A 133 11.48 3.30 10.94
N ILE A 134 11.50 3.18 12.26
CA ILE A 134 11.58 1.89 12.95
C ILE A 134 10.37 1.01 12.60
N LEU A 135 9.16 1.56 12.65
CA LEU A 135 7.94 0.86 12.25
C LEU A 135 8.00 0.37 10.80
N MET A 136 8.51 1.20 9.87
CA MET A 136 8.74 0.81 8.48
C MET A 136 9.63 -0.43 8.38
N LEU A 137 10.74 -0.44 9.11
CA LEU A 137 11.66 -1.59 9.14
C LEU A 137 10.97 -2.83 9.74
N LEU A 138 10.25 -2.68 10.85
CA LEU A 138 9.50 -3.80 11.45
C LEU A 138 8.49 -4.39 10.45
N VAL A 139 7.70 -3.57 9.79
CA VAL A 139 6.76 -4.02 8.76
C VAL A 139 7.47 -4.65 7.56
N CYS A 140 8.63 -4.13 7.15
CA CYS A 140 9.46 -4.69 6.08
C CYS A 140 9.94 -6.12 6.39
N PHE A 141 10.18 -6.45 7.65
CA PHE A 141 10.59 -7.80 8.05
C PHE A 141 9.43 -8.79 8.16
N VAL A 142 8.19 -8.30 8.29
CA VAL A 142 6.98 -9.16 8.27
C VAL A 142 6.72 -9.59 6.83
N ASP A 143 6.52 -10.89 6.64
CA ASP A 143 6.14 -11.42 5.34
C ASP A 143 4.69 -11.07 5.00
N TYR A 144 4.50 -10.23 4.00
CA TYR A 144 3.19 -9.78 3.53
C TYR A 144 2.24 -10.94 3.16
N SER A 145 2.76 -12.11 2.80
CA SER A 145 1.94 -13.27 2.47
C SER A 145 1.18 -13.84 3.67
N ILE A 146 1.69 -13.67 4.89
CA ILE A 146 1.01 -14.07 6.12
C ILE A 146 -0.23 -13.18 6.30
N ILE A 147 -0.05 -11.87 6.15
CA ILE A 147 -1.14 -10.88 6.22
C ILE A 147 -2.21 -11.23 5.18
N ALA A 148 -1.80 -11.52 3.96
CA ALA A 148 -2.73 -11.80 2.88
C ALA A 148 -3.49 -13.12 3.04
N ARG A 149 -2.88 -14.17 3.59
CA ARG A 149 -3.58 -15.44 3.88
C ARG A 149 -4.66 -15.26 4.92
N SER A 150 -4.41 -14.42 5.91
CA SER A 150 -5.32 -14.17 7.05
C SER A 150 -6.14 -12.90 6.89
N VAL A 151 -6.17 -12.27 5.69
CA VAL A 151 -6.82 -10.97 5.48
C VAL A 151 -8.32 -10.98 5.82
N LYS A 152 -9.02 -12.12 5.63
CA LYS A 152 -10.44 -12.28 6.01
C LYS A 152 -10.69 -12.17 7.51
N VAL A 153 -9.65 -12.34 8.33
CA VAL A 153 -9.69 -12.15 9.79
C VAL A 153 -9.07 -10.81 10.16
N ILE A 154 -7.93 -10.47 9.56
CA ILE A 154 -7.18 -9.25 9.89
C ILE A 154 -8.02 -8.00 9.58
N MET A 155 -8.66 -7.94 8.42
CA MET A 155 -9.43 -6.76 8.01
C MET A 155 -10.64 -6.46 8.92
N PRO A 156 -11.51 -7.43 9.27
CA PRO A 156 -12.58 -7.19 10.24
C PRO A 156 -12.09 -6.86 11.64
N VAL A 157 -11.03 -7.53 12.12
CA VAL A 157 -10.43 -7.24 13.43
C VAL A 157 -9.87 -5.82 13.45
N PHE A 158 -9.18 -5.40 12.41
CA PHE A 158 -8.63 -4.06 12.31
C PHE A 158 -9.73 -3.00 12.23
N LEU A 159 -10.80 -3.24 11.45
CA LEU A 159 -11.99 -2.39 11.44
C LEU A 159 -12.65 -2.30 12.82
N GLY A 160 -12.82 -3.44 13.51
CA GLY A 160 -13.35 -3.48 14.87
C GLY A 160 -12.51 -2.66 15.84
N LEU A 161 -11.16 -2.74 15.75
CA LEU A 161 -10.26 -1.94 16.57
C LEU A 161 -10.39 -0.43 16.28
N LEU A 162 -10.55 -0.02 15.02
CA LEU A 162 -10.79 1.38 14.67
C LEU A 162 -12.13 1.90 15.22
N VAL A 163 -13.18 1.08 15.14
CA VAL A 163 -14.49 1.43 15.71
C VAL A 163 -14.42 1.50 17.23
N LEU A 164 -13.75 0.56 17.90
CA LEU A 164 -13.52 0.62 19.36
C LEU A 164 -12.70 1.84 19.76
N ALA A 165 -11.67 2.18 18.98
CA ALA A 165 -10.87 3.39 19.22
C ALA A 165 -11.70 4.66 19.09
N TYR A 166 -12.69 4.69 18.18
CA TYR A 166 -13.64 5.79 18.09
C TYR A 166 -14.41 5.97 19.41
N PHE A 167 -14.96 4.91 19.99
CA PHE A 167 -15.70 5.00 21.27
C PHE A 167 -14.80 5.35 22.47
N ALA A 168 -13.50 5.08 22.39
CA ALA A 168 -12.50 5.49 23.39
C ALA A 168 -11.98 6.93 23.16
N GLY A 169 -12.33 7.55 22.04
CA GLY A 169 -11.85 8.87 21.62
C GLY A 169 -12.53 10.01 22.38
N ARG A 170 -11.92 11.19 22.26
CA ARG A 170 -12.50 12.44 22.81
C ARG A 170 -13.15 13.23 21.69
N GLU A 171 -14.34 13.74 21.96
CA GLU A 171 -15.03 14.65 21.08
C GLU A 171 -14.36 16.02 21.10
N VAL A 172 -14.02 16.54 19.91
CA VAL A 172 -13.52 17.90 19.72
C VAL A 172 -14.27 18.51 18.54
N ASN A 173 -14.92 19.64 18.76
CA ASN A 173 -15.74 20.34 17.77
C ASN A 173 -16.83 19.45 17.11
N GLY A 174 -17.50 18.61 17.90
CA GLY A 174 -18.56 17.74 17.40
C GLY A 174 -18.10 16.49 16.65
N ALA A 175 -16.81 16.17 16.64
CA ALA A 175 -16.25 14.98 15.99
C ALA A 175 -15.25 14.27 16.88
N VAL A 176 -15.31 12.92 16.89
CA VAL A 176 -14.33 12.09 17.57
C VAL A 176 -13.26 11.68 16.53
N ARG A 177 -12.12 12.35 16.57
CA ARG A 177 -11.03 12.14 15.60
C ARG A 177 -9.75 11.66 16.25
N TRP A 178 -9.59 11.84 17.56
CA TRP A 178 -8.34 11.59 18.28
C TRP A 178 -8.55 10.71 19.50
N ILE A 179 -7.59 9.83 19.72
CA ILE A 179 -7.40 9.13 20.99
C ILE A 179 -6.12 9.63 21.65
N SER A 180 -6.07 9.63 22.96
CA SER A 180 -4.87 10.00 23.71
C SER A 180 -4.33 8.78 24.44
N ILE A 181 -3.11 8.37 24.11
CA ILE A 181 -2.41 7.24 24.71
C ILE A 181 -1.05 7.73 25.22
N GLY A 182 -0.80 7.63 26.53
CA GLY A 182 0.48 8.02 27.11
C GLY A 182 0.88 9.48 26.86
N GLY A 183 -0.08 10.40 26.75
CA GLY A 183 0.16 11.81 26.43
C GLY A 183 0.34 12.14 24.94
N VAL A 184 0.36 11.12 24.07
CA VAL A 184 0.39 11.29 22.61
C VAL A 184 -1.04 11.30 22.06
N ARG A 185 -1.36 12.31 21.25
CA ARG A 185 -2.63 12.36 20.50
C ARG A 185 -2.47 11.65 19.18
N LEU A 186 -3.29 10.62 18.95
CA LEU A 186 -3.33 9.84 17.71
C LEU A 186 -4.60 10.16 16.95
N SER A 187 -4.46 10.63 15.71
CA SER A 187 -5.58 10.75 14.77
C SER A 187 -6.00 9.37 14.28
N LEU A 188 -7.31 9.11 14.20
CA LEU A 188 -7.83 7.80 13.75
C LEU A 188 -7.87 7.69 12.22
N ILE A 189 -8.04 8.81 11.52
CA ILE A 189 -8.22 8.84 10.07
C ILE A 189 -7.03 8.24 9.31
N PRO A 190 -5.76 8.57 9.58
CA PRO A 190 -4.63 7.98 8.84
C PRO A 190 -4.62 6.45 8.88
N PHE A 191 -5.03 5.85 10.01
CA PHE A 191 -5.05 4.39 10.13
C PHE A 191 -6.06 3.73 9.19
N THR A 192 -7.14 4.42 8.79
CA THR A 192 -8.11 3.89 7.82
C THR A 192 -7.47 3.62 6.46
N TYR A 193 -6.43 4.37 6.10
CA TYR A 193 -5.73 4.18 4.82
C TYR A 193 -4.93 2.88 4.74
N LEU A 194 -4.62 2.23 5.87
CA LEU A 194 -4.05 0.88 5.88
C LEU A 194 -5.03 -0.19 5.36
N LEU A 195 -6.34 0.13 5.34
CA LEU A 195 -7.35 -0.75 4.74
C LEU A 195 -7.15 -0.91 3.23
N VAL A 196 -6.52 0.06 2.54
CA VAL A 196 -6.34 0.01 1.07
C VAL A 196 -5.41 -1.12 0.64
N PRO A 197 -4.17 -1.28 1.15
CA PRO A 197 -3.36 -2.44 0.83
C PRO A 197 -3.96 -3.77 1.35
N LEU A 198 -4.66 -3.78 2.49
CA LEU A 198 -5.40 -4.94 2.96
C LEU A 198 -6.54 -5.32 2.01
N TYR A 199 -7.23 -4.34 1.46
CA TYR A 199 -8.25 -4.56 0.42
C TYR A 199 -7.63 -5.15 -0.86
N GLY A 200 -6.41 -4.73 -1.23
CA GLY A 200 -5.65 -5.37 -2.31
C GLY A 200 -5.44 -6.87 -2.09
N ALA A 201 -5.13 -7.27 -0.85
CA ALA A 201 -5.03 -8.67 -0.46
C ALA A 201 -6.40 -9.37 -0.45
N MET A 202 -7.47 -8.67 -0.06
CA MET A 202 -8.84 -9.19 -0.10
C MET A 202 -9.31 -9.46 -1.53
N LEU A 203 -9.03 -8.56 -2.48
CA LEU A 203 -9.31 -8.75 -3.91
C LEU A 203 -8.66 -10.03 -4.45
N TYR A 204 -7.42 -10.32 -4.02
CA TYR A 204 -6.72 -11.54 -4.41
C TYR A 204 -7.40 -12.82 -3.92
N GLN A 205 -8.10 -12.78 -2.78
CA GLN A 205 -8.89 -13.93 -2.28
C GLN A 205 -10.05 -14.31 -3.21
N TYR A 206 -10.51 -13.37 -4.04
CA TYR A 206 -11.60 -13.58 -5.00
C TYR A 206 -11.10 -13.73 -6.43
N TYR A 207 -9.79 -13.91 -6.62
CA TYR A 207 -9.18 -14.14 -7.92
C TYR A 207 -9.78 -15.36 -8.62
N GLY A 208 -10.20 -15.18 -9.87
CA GLY A 208 -10.83 -16.24 -10.68
C GLY A 208 -12.34 -16.42 -10.47
N GLU A 209 -12.94 -15.80 -9.45
CA GLU A 209 -14.38 -15.74 -9.29
C GLU A 209 -14.97 -14.75 -10.33
N LYS A 210 -16.14 -15.12 -10.91
CA LYS A 210 -16.83 -14.26 -11.87
C LYS A 210 -17.58 -13.12 -11.14
N TRP A 211 -18.85 -12.89 -11.46
CA TRP A 211 -19.70 -11.87 -10.82
C TRP A 211 -19.79 -11.97 -9.28
N ARG A 212 -19.74 -13.18 -8.73
CA ARG A 212 -19.74 -13.37 -7.27
C ARG A 212 -18.52 -12.72 -6.62
N GLY A 213 -17.36 -12.80 -7.26
CA GLY A 213 -16.15 -12.14 -6.77
C GLY A 213 -16.26 -10.62 -6.80
N ILE A 214 -16.87 -10.06 -7.86
CA ILE A 214 -17.13 -8.62 -7.97
C ILE A 214 -18.00 -8.13 -6.83
N VAL A 215 -19.16 -8.77 -6.62
CA VAL A 215 -20.10 -8.38 -5.57
C VAL A 215 -19.45 -8.48 -4.19
N LYS A 216 -18.75 -9.58 -3.88
CA LYS A 216 -18.02 -9.73 -2.61
C LYS A 216 -16.95 -8.64 -2.42
N SER A 217 -16.22 -8.32 -3.49
CA SER A 217 -15.20 -7.27 -3.44
C SER A 217 -15.80 -5.90 -3.15
N LEU A 218 -16.88 -5.54 -3.83
CA LEU A 218 -17.56 -4.26 -3.61
C LEU A 218 -18.21 -4.17 -2.22
N LEU A 219 -18.75 -5.28 -1.71
CA LEU A 219 -19.32 -5.32 -0.35
C LEU A 219 -18.28 -5.03 0.74
N TRP A 220 -17.00 -5.33 0.53
CA TRP A 220 -15.94 -5.00 1.49
C TRP A 220 -15.58 -3.51 1.55
N ILE A 221 -15.98 -2.72 0.56
CA ILE A 221 -15.77 -1.27 0.56
C ILE A 221 -16.67 -0.59 1.61
N LEU A 222 -17.92 -1.06 1.75
CA LEU A 222 -18.90 -0.44 2.66
C LEU A 222 -18.43 -0.40 4.12
N PRO A 223 -18.03 -1.53 4.75
CA PRO A 223 -17.59 -1.49 6.15
C PRO A 223 -16.27 -0.73 6.33
N ALA A 224 -15.45 -0.59 5.28
CA ALA A 224 -14.22 0.19 5.36
C ALA A 224 -14.47 1.70 5.59
N GLY A 225 -15.62 2.22 5.18
CA GLY A 225 -16.02 3.61 5.40
C GLY A 225 -16.51 3.90 6.82
N ILE A 226 -16.90 2.90 7.61
CA ILE A 226 -17.48 3.10 8.95
C ILE A 226 -16.61 3.99 9.86
N PRO A 227 -15.29 3.80 10.00
CA PRO A 227 -14.47 4.65 10.86
C PRO A 227 -14.42 6.12 10.40
N ALA A 228 -14.38 6.38 9.10
CA ALA A 228 -14.35 7.73 8.54
C ALA A 228 -15.74 8.42 8.73
N TYR A 229 -16.81 7.68 8.51
CA TYR A 229 -18.18 8.14 8.76
C TYR A 229 -18.40 8.52 10.24
N LEU A 230 -18.00 7.66 11.17
CA LEU A 230 -18.07 7.92 12.61
C LEU A 230 -17.25 9.15 13.02
N SER A 231 -16.11 9.37 12.40
CA SER A 231 -15.26 10.55 12.61
C SER A 231 -15.80 11.82 11.93
N SER A 232 -16.95 11.76 11.28
CA SER A 232 -17.58 12.88 10.54
C SER A 232 -16.63 13.50 9.49
N ASP A 233 -15.77 12.67 8.85
CA ASP A 233 -14.84 13.12 7.82
C ASP A 233 -15.20 12.57 6.44
N LEU A 234 -16.14 13.27 5.80
CA LEU A 234 -16.64 12.92 4.46
C LEU A 234 -15.53 12.92 3.40
N SER A 235 -14.55 13.80 3.54
CA SER A 235 -13.42 13.90 2.60
C SER A 235 -12.51 12.66 2.67
N ALA A 236 -12.21 12.21 3.88
CA ALA A 236 -11.45 10.97 4.10
C ALA A 236 -12.22 9.74 3.61
N GLU A 237 -13.54 9.71 3.80
CA GLU A 237 -14.41 8.63 3.32
C GLU A 237 -14.42 8.54 1.79
N ILE A 238 -14.61 9.67 1.09
CA ILE A 238 -14.59 9.75 -0.39
C ILE A 238 -13.21 9.34 -0.90
N ALA A 239 -12.13 9.82 -0.28
CA ALA A 239 -10.77 9.46 -0.66
C ALA A 239 -10.51 7.94 -0.49
N LEU A 240 -10.92 7.37 0.65
CA LEU A 240 -10.78 5.94 0.92
C LEU A 240 -11.54 5.07 -0.09
N PHE A 241 -12.81 5.41 -0.34
CA PHE A 241 -13.62 4.69 -1.35
C PHE A 241 -13.04 4.84 -2.74
N GLY A 242 -12.60 6.05 -3.12
CA GLY A 242 -11.93 6.30 -4.40
C GLY A 242 -10.70 5.42 -4.58
N MET A 243 -9.82 5.35 -3.58
CA MET A 243 -8.61 4.49 -3.61
C MET A 243 -8.98 3.00 -3.73
N MET A 244 -9.97 2.52 -2.97
CA MET A 244 -10.39 1.13 -3.04
C MET A 244 -11.03 0.79 -4.39
N ILE A 245 -11.84 1.69 -4.97
CA ILE A 245 -12.44 1.51 -6.29
C ILE A 245 -11.36 1.56 -7.39
N MET A 246 -10.35 2.42 -7.28
CA MET A 246 -9.21 2.42 -8.21
C MET A 246 -8.46 1.09 -8.17
N LEU A 247 -8.23 0.55 -6.98
CA LEU A 247 -7.56 -0.74 -6.82
C LEU A 247 -8.42 -1.90 -7.35
N PHE A 248 -9.73 -1.87 -7.12
CA PHE A 248 -10.69 -2.79 -7.70
C PHE A 248 -10.68 -2.70 -9.24
N SER A 249 -10.65 -1.49 -9.78
CA SER A 249 -10.58 -1.26 -11.23
C SER A 249 -9.31 -1.86 -11.85
N LEU A 250 -8.17 -1.77 -11.15
CA LEU A 250 -6.93 -2.42 -11.57
C LEU A 250 -7.08 -3.94 -11.62
N ALA A 251 -7.74 -4.55 -10.63
CA ALA A 251 -8.01 -6.00 -10.61
C ALA A 251 -8.93 -6.44 -11.77
N VAL A 252 -9.98 -5.65 -12.05
CA VAL A 252 -10.89 -5.89 -13.18
C VAL A 252 -10.14 -5.74 -14.50
N TRP A 253 -9.32 -4.70 -14.65
CA TRP A 253 -8.53 -4.45 -15.87
C TRP A 253 -7.53 -5.58 -16.14
N LYS A 254 -6.93 -6.13 -15.11
CA LYS A 254 -6.03 -7.30 -15.20
C LYS A 254 -6.77 -8.64 -15.45
N GLY A 255 -8.10 -8.62 -15.54
CA GLY A 255 -8.91 -9.80 -15.87
C GLY A 255 -9.10 -10.79 -14.72
N TRP A 256 -8.89 -10.38 -13.47
CA TRP A 256 -9.01 -11.26 -12.30
C TRP A 256 -10.38 -11.89 -12.13
N PHE A 257 -11.43 -11.21 -12.55
CA PHE A 257 -12.82 -11.68 -12.41
C PHE A 257 -13.38 -12.36 -13.65
N LYS A 258 -12.57 -12.59 -14.72
CA LYS A 258 -12.96 -13.29 -15.95
C LYS A 258 -14.28 -12.79 -16.57
N ILE A 259 -14.46 -11.46 -16.62
CA ILE A 259 -15.63 -10.83 -17.23
C ILE A 259 -15.39 -10.69 -18.72
N ARG A 260 -16.44 -10.97 -19.54
CA ARG A 260 -16.37 -10.90 -21.01
C ARG A 260 -16.00 -9.49 -21.53
N ASN A 261 -16.50 -8.42 -20.88
CA ASN A 261 -16.33 -7.03 -21.33
C ASN A 261 -15.85 -6.14 -20.18
N SER A 262 -14.64 -6.39 -19.64
CA SER A 262 -14.06 -5.63 -18.51
C SER A 262 -13.97 -4.13 -18.78
N ARG A 263 -13.63 -3.71 -20.02
CA ARG A 263 -13.55 -2.28 -20.39
C ARG A 263 -14.91 -1.58 -20.31
N LYS A 264 -15.97 -2.19 -20.87
CA LYS A 264 -17.34 -1.62 -20.79
C LYS A 264 -17.83 -1.53 -19.34
N PHE A 265 -17.53 -2.56 -18.54
CA PHE A 265 -17.86 -2.55 -17.11
C PHE A 265 -17.17 -1.41 -16.37
N LEU A 266 -15.88 -1.19 -16.61
CA LEU A 266 -15.13 -0.08 -15.99
C LEU A 266 -15.64 1.29 -16.42
N VAL A 267 -15.93 1.49 -17.70
CA VAL A 267 -16.54 2.73 -18.18
C VAL A 267 -17.88 2.99 -17.51
N LEU A 268 -18.76 1.97 -17.40
CA LEU A 268 -20.04 2.10 -16.73
C LEU A 268 -19.89 2.38 -15.24
N LEU A 269 -18.94 1.72 -14.55
CA LEU A 269 -18.65 1.94 -13.16
C LEU A 269 -18.21 3.39 -12.90
N TRP A 270 -17.24 3.88 -13.66
CA TRP A 270 -16.69 5.23 -13.44
C TRP A 270 -17.67 6.32 -13.88
N SER A 271 -18.38 6.16 -15.00
CA SER A 271 -19.42 7.12 -15.40
C SER A 271 -20.56 7.18 -14.38
N GLY A 272 -20.97 6.01 -13.85
CA GLY A 272 -21.95 5.95 -12.77
C GLY A 272 -21.49 6.67 -11.50
N LEU A 273 -20.24 6.48 -11.07
CA LEU A 273 -19.68 7.15 -9.88
C LEU A 273 -19.52 8.66 -10.08
N ILE A 274 -19.01 9.09 -11.26
CA ILE A 274 -18.83 10.52 -11.56
C ILE A 274 -20.18 11.26 -11.54
N LEU A 275 -21.25 10.60 -11.91
CA LEU A 275 -22.60 11.19 -11.85
C LEU A 275 -23.23 11.03 -10.46
N ALA A 276 -23.19 9.83 -9.89
CA ALA A 276 -23.89 9.51 -8.64
C ALA A 276 -23.32 10.24 -7.43
N VAL A 277 -21.99 10.39 -7.32
CA VAL A 277 -21.36 11.02 -6.16
C VAL A 277 -21.75 12.51 -6.03
N PRO A 278 -21.62 13.36 -7.06
CA PRO A 278 -22.06 14.75 -6.97
C PRO A 278 -23.59 14.89 -6.74
N ILE A 279 -24.39 14.06 -7.42
CA ILE A 279 -25.84 14.07 -7.23
C ILE A 279 -26.19 13.71 -5.78
N PHE A 280 -25.54 12.70 -5.21
CA PHE A 280 -25.76 12.30 -3.82
C PHE A 280 -25.34 13.41 -2.83
N LEU A 281 -24.19 14.06 -3.06
CA LEU A 281 -23.73 15.18 -2.26
C LEU A 281 -24.70 16.37 -2.33
N LEU A 282 -25.20 16.71 -3.51
CA LEU A 282 -26.21 17.75 -3.71
C LEU A 282 -27.53 17.39 -3.01
N PHE A 283 -27.94 16.12 -3.08
CA PHE A 283 -29.11 15.63 -2.35
C PHE A 283 -28.95 15.74 -0.83
N LEU A 284 -27.81 15.33 -0.28
CA LEU A 284 -27.52 15.46 1.15
C LEU A 284 -27.54 16.94 1.60
N TRP A 285 -26.95 17.81 0.77
CA TRP A 285 -26.93 19.25 1.05
C TRP A 285 -28.32 19.86 0.96
N GLY A 286 -29.06 19.61 -0.13
CA GLY A 286 -30.41 20.14 -0.33
C GLY A 286 -31.45 19.62 0.65
N SER A 287 -31.30 18.39 1.17
CA SER A 287 -32.17 17.81 2.18
C SER A 287 -31.84 18.22 3.62
N GLY A 288 -30.80 19.04 3.84
CA GLY A 288 -30.34 19.43 5.18
C GLY A 288 -29.73 18.30 6.01
N ARG A 289 -29.46 17.12 5.39
CA ARG A 289 -28.89 15.96 6.07
C ARG A 289 -27.37 15.96 6.12
N MET A 290 -26.74 16.90 5.42
CA MET A 290 -25.30 17.08 5.49
C MET A 290 -24.91 17.69 6.84
N PRO A 291 -23.86 17.15 7.54
CA PRO A 291 -23.35 17.75 8.75
C PRO A 291 -23.03 19.25 8.55
N MET A 292 -23.39 20.09 9.53
CA MET A 292 -23.26 21.55 9.43
C MET A 292 -21.86 21.99 9.01
N TYR A 293 -20.84 21.36 9.59
CA TYR A 293 -19.44 21.63 9.29
C TYR A 293 -19.06 21.37 7.81
N GLN A 294 -19.57 20.30 7.20
CA GLN A 294 -19.33 19.98 5.79
C GLN A 294 -20.08 20.96 4.87
N SER A 295 -21.31 21.32 5.25
CA SER A 295 -22.09 22.32 4.54
C SER A 295 -21.39 23.70 4.51
N TYR A 296 -20.79 24.11 5.62
CA TYR A 296 -20.02 25.35 5.71
C TYR A 296 -18.79 25.32 4.79
N ARG A 297 -18.05 24.21 4.69
CA ARG A 297 -16.90 24.07 3.81
C ARG A 297 -17.28 24.22 2.33
N ILE A 298 -18.38 23.61 1.90
CA ILE A 298 -18.89 23.75 0.54
C ILE A 298 -19.32 25.18 0.26
N LYS A 299 -20.05 25.81 1.19
CA LYS A 299 -20.45 27.21 1.07
C LYS A 299 -19.24 28.14 0.98
N ALA A 300 -18.22 27.94 1.83
CA ALA A 300 -16.99 28.71 1.80
C ALA A 300 -16.30 28.63 0.43
N PHE A 301 -16.21 27.42 -0.11
CA PHE A 301 -15.61 27.18 -1.41
C PHE A 301 -16.40 27.82 -2.57
N LEU A 302 -17.71 27.63 -2.60
CA LEU A 302 -18.57 28.22 -3.62
C LEU A 302 -18.60 29.76 -3.51
N GLY A 303 -18.66 30.31 -2.31
CA GLY A 303 -18.62 31.75 -2.05
C GLY A 303 -17.35 32.42 -2.59
N ALA A 304 -16.21 31.71 -2.57
CA ALA A 304 -14.96 32.20 -3.15
C ALA A 304 -15.03 32.38 -4.68
N PHE A 305 -15.93 31.67 -5.37
CA PHE A 305 -16.15 31.81 -6.83
C PHE A 305 -17.34 32.69 -7.19
N THR A 306 -18.32 32.87 -6.28
CA THR A 306 -19.52 33.69 -6.53
C THR A 306 -19.33 35.16 -6.16
N GLY A 307 -18.16 35.58 -5.72
CA GLY A 307 -17.86 36.97 -5.36
C GLY A 307 -18.37 37.37 -3.98
N GLU A 308 -18.76 36.43 -3.13
CA GLU A 308 -19.00 36.72 -1.72
C GLU A 308 -17.72 37.25 -1.08
N GLY A 309 -17.83 38.35 -0.35
CA GLY A 309 -16.72 38.92 0.41
C GLY A 309 -16.19 37.97 1.48
N ARG A 310 -15.03 38.31 2.07
CA ARG A 310 -14.46 37.56 3.19
C ARG A 310 -15.44 37.54 4.36
N ASN A 311 -15.69 36.34 4.87
CA ASN A 311 -16.49 36.08 6.07
C ASN A 311 -15.80 34.98 6.90
N ASP A 312 -16.28 34.75 8.13
CA ASP A 312 -15.69 33.76 9.05
C ASP A 312 -15.65 32.35 8.47
N VAL A 313 -16.51 32.04 7.52
CA VAL A 313 -16.64 30.72 6.91
C VAL A 313 -15.55 30.46 5.85
N ASN A 314 -15.20 31.47 5.06
CA ASN A 314 -14.26 31.36 3.95
C ASN A 314 -12.88 32.00 4.25
N TYR A 315 -12.69 32.52 5.47
CA TYR A 315 -11.47 33.24 5.87
C TYR A 315 -10.17 32.46 5.57
N VAL A 316 -10.11 31.21 6.01
CA VAL A 316 -8.90 30.37 5.83
C VAL A 316 -8.58 30.14 4.34
N LEU A 317 -9.62 29.90 3.53
CA LEU A 317 -9.44 29.69 2.09
C LEU A 317 -8.86 30.96 1.41
N PHE A 318 -9.43 32.12 1.70
CA PHE A 318 -8.93 33.39 1.18
C PHE A 318 -7.53 33.69 1.68
N GLN A 319 -7.24 33.40 2.95
CA GLN A 319 -5.90 33.64 3.50
C GLN A 319 -4.84 32.77 2.81
N ILE A 320 -5.09 31.47 2.62
CA ILE A 320 -4.18 30.59 1.87
C ILE A 320 -3.98 31.14 0.45
N ARG A 321 -5.06 31.52 -0.24
CA ARG A 321 -5.02 32.07 -1.59
C ARG A 321 -4.17 33.34 -1.66
N ASP A 322 -4.38 34.27 -0.76
CA ASP A 322 -3.63 35.52 -0.71
C ASP A 322 -2.15 35.29 -0.42
N MET A 323 -1.83 34.39 0.52
CA MET A 323 -0.46 34.00 0.83
C MET A 323 0.23 33.39 -0.39
N MET A 324 -0.45 32.51 -1.11
CA MET A 324 0.07 31.91 -2.34
C MET A 324 0.28 32.99 -3.41
N MET A 325 -0.68 33.89 -3.64
CA MET A 325 -0.57 34.95 -4.64
C MET A 325 0.57 35.95 -4.36
N GLN A 326 0.91 36.18 -3.10
CA GLN A 326 2.02 37.04 -2.68
C GLN A 326 3.37 36.33 -2.63
N SER A 327 3.40 35.02 -2.89
CA SER A 327 4.63 34.24 -2.93
C SER A 327 5.44 34.54 -4.18
N LYS A 328 6.78 34.49 -4.07
CA LYS A 328 7.71 34.65 -5.18
C LYS A 328 8.05 33.28 -5.80
N PHE A 329 8.69 33.32 -6.96
CA PHE A 329 9.20 32.06 -7.53
C PHE A 329 10.36 31.46 -6.70
N ILE A 330 11.30 32.33 -6.23
CA ILE A 330 12.39 31.93 -5.31
C ILE A 330 12.47 32.97 -4.20
N GLY A 331 12.67 32.47 -2.96
CA GLY A 331 12.84 33.29 -1.77
C GLY A 331 11.52 33.70 -1.11
N ALA A 332 11.64 34.42 0.00
CA ALA A 332 10.48 34.81 0.81
C ALA A 332 9.59 35.82 0.09
N GLY A 333 8.29 35.55 0.10
CA GLY A 333 7.25 36.48 -0.38
C GLY A 333 6.91 37.57 0.65
N ALA A 334 6.08 38.53 0.27
CA ALA A 334 5.63 39.61 1.17
C ALA A 334 4.81 39.03 2.37
N ALA A 335 4.09 37.96 2.15
CA ALA A 335 3.30 37.28 3.19
C ALA A 335 4.16 36.65 4.32
N ALA A 336 5.47 36.41 4.10
CA ALA A 336 6.36 35.87 5.12
C ALA A 336 6.59 36.84 6.32
N GLN A 337 6.30 38.11 6.12
CA GLN A 337 6.41 39.16 7.15
C GLN A 337 5.07 39.47 7.84
N MET A 338 3.98 38.88 7.37
CA MET A 338 2.68 39.03 8.02
C MET A 338 2.64 38.18 9.29
N ASP A 339 2.34 38.81 10.44
CA ASP A 339 2.00 38.10 11.69
C ASP A 339 0.81 37.17 11.42
N SER A 340 1.11 35.92 11.11
CA SER A 340 0.07 34.95 10.89
C SER A 340 -0.37 34.39 12.24
N ASN A 341 -1.48 34.91 12.78
CA ASN A 341 -2.21 34.28 13.88
C ASN A 341 -2.76 32.89 13.52
N MET A 342 -2.29 32.31 12.44
CA MET A 342 -2.63 30.97 11.98
C MET A 342 -1.41 30.07 12.04
N ALA A 343 -1.58 28.91 12.65
CA ALA A 343 -0.66 27.77 12.55
C ALA A 343 -0.64 27.20 11.11
N VAL A 344 -0.38 28.06 10.11
CA VAL A 344 -0.37 27.69 8.68
C VAL A 344 0.73 26.67 8.40
N GLY A 345 1.83 26.71 9.17
CA GLY A 345 2.99 25.89 8.87
C GLY A 345 2.80 24.39 9.12
N ALA A 346 2.13 24.00 10.18
CA ALA A 346 2.03 22.59 10.57
C ALA A 346 1.03 21.80 9.73
N ASP A 347 -0.09 22.43 9.35
CA ASP A 347 -1.17 21.81 8.59
C ASP A 347 -1.06 22.10 7.08
N TYR A 348 -0.51 23.25 6.69
CA TYR A 348 -0.40 23.71 5.30
C TYR A 348 1.05 23.86 4.86
N VAL A 349 1.83 22.79 4.92
CA VAL A 349 3.27 22.77 4.63
C VAL A 349 3.58 23.31 3.23
N VAL A 350 2.75 23.03 2.22
CA VAL A 350 2.96 23.53 0.84
C VAL A 350 2.82 25.06 0.79
N THR A 351 1.81 25.62 1.47
CA THR A 351 1.62 27.07 1.59
C THR A 351 2.81 27.71 2.33
N PHE A 352 3.24 27.10 3.44
CA PHE A 352 4.42 27.57 4.17
C PHE A 352 5.69 27.61 3.29
N LEU A 353 5.93 26.55 2.51
CA LEU A 353 7.06 26.50 1.58
C LEU A 353 6.98 27.58 0.50
N ALA A 354 5.78 27.79 -0.08
CA ALA A 354 5.57 28.84 -1.08
C ALA A 354 5.87 30.23 -0.51
N VAL A 355 5.43 30.52 0.70
CA VAL A 355 5.57 31.82 1.35
C VAL A 355 7.02 32.13 1.73
N HIS A 356 7.74 31.12 2.31
CA HIS A 356 9.08 31.37 2.86
C HIS A 356 10.22 31.06 1.88
N PHE A 357 10.01 30.10 0.97
CA PHE A 357 11.07 29.68 0.02
C PHE A 357 10.68 29.86 -1.45
N GLY A 358 9.40 30.15 -1.71
CA GLY A 358 8.89 30.36 -3.07
C GLY A 358 8.39 29.09 -3.74
N TYR A 359 7.80 29.27 -4.92
CA TYR A 359 7.22 28.16 -5.71
C TYR A 359 8.25 27.11 -6.13
N ALA A 360 9.53 27.47 -6.25
CA ALA A 360 10.61 26.52 -6.53
C ALA A 360 10.67 25.40 -5.46
N ALA A 361 10.47 25.73 -4.18
CA ALA A 361 10.42 24.74 -3.10
C ALA A 361 9.18 23.84 -3.21
N VAL A 362 8.03 24.39 -3.60
CA VAL A 362 6.81 23.63 -3.86
C VAL A 362 6.98 22.64 -5.01
N ILE A 363 7.61 23.09 -6.10
CA ILE A 363 7.92 22.24 -7.27
C ILE A 363 8.89 21.11 -6.88
N LEU A 364 9.91 21.42 -6.07
CA LEU A 364 10.84 20.41 -5.57
C LEU A 364 10.13 19.36 -4.68
N MET A 365 9.21 19.82 -3.83
CA MET A 365 8.36 18.94 -3.01
C MET A 365 7.49 18.05 -3.91
N ALA A 366 6.83 18.61 -4.91
CA ALA A 366 6.01 17.87 -5.87
C ALA A 366 6.86 16.84 -6.65
N ALA A 367 8.07 17.21 -7.06
CA ALA A 367 9.01 16.29 -7.72
C ALA A 367 9.44 15.15 -6.80
N LEU A 368 9.69 15.43 -5.52
CA LEU A 368 10.02 14.42 -4.50
C LEU A 368 8.90 13.38 -4.38
N PHE A 369 7.65 13.83 -4.27
CA PHE A 369 6.49 12.92 -4.19
C PHE A 369 6.24 12.18 -5.50
N THR A 370 6.38 12.84 -6.64
CA THR A 370 6.26 12.19 -7.96
C THR A 370 7.31 11.08 -8.10
N GLY A 371 8.54 11.34 -7.67
CA GLY A 371 9.62 10.34 -7.63
C GLY A 371 9.32 9.17 -6.70
N LEU A 372 8.78 9.45 -5.51
CA LEU A 372 8.34 8.42 -4.55
C LEU A 372 7.26 7.53 -5.14
N ILE A 373 6.17 8.14 -5.59
CA ILE A 373 5.00 7.45 -6.14
C ILE A 373 5.40 6.63 -7.37
N GLY A 374 6.16 7.24 -8.30
CA GLY A 374 6.69 6.57 -9.49
C GLY A 374 7.54 5.35 -9.14
N LYS A 375 8.43 5.48 -8.13
CA LYS A 375 9.26 4.37 -7.66
C LYS A 375 8.44 3.25 -7.01
N ILE A 376 7.40 3.58 -6.23
CA ILE A 376 6.50 2.59 -5.63
C ILE A 376 5.75 1.81 -6.72
N PHE A 377 5.13 2.50 -7.69
CA PHE A 377 4.41 1.83 -8.77
C PHE A 377 5.35 1.02 -9.66
N HIS A 378 6.55 1.53 -9.96
CA HIS A 378 7.56 0.78 -10.69
C HIS A 378 7.94 -0.53 -9.95
N MET A 379 8.15 -0.46 -8.62
CA MET A 379 8.42 -1.65 -7.82
C MET A 379 7.22 -2.60 -7.77
N ALA A 380 6.00 -2.07 -7.69
CA ALA A 380 4.77 -2.85 -7.68
C ALA A 380 4.55 -3.60 -9.00
N PHE A 381 4.66 -2.94 -10.14
CA PHE A 381 4.45 -3.58 -11.45
C PHE A 381 5.57 -4.56 -11.86
N LYS A 382 6.76 -4.44 -11.28
CA LYS A 382 7.83 -5.43 -11.45
C LYS A 382 7.63 -6.70 -10.61
N GLN A 383 6.61 -6.77 -9.73
CA GLN A 383 6.35 -7.96 -8.95
C GLN A 383 5.82 -9.10 -9.83
N LYS A 384 6.44 -10.27 -9.71
CA LYS A 384 5.94 -11.50 -10.35
C LYS A 384 4.70 -12.06 -9.65
N ASN A 385 4.57 -11.79 -8.35
CA ASN A 385 3.43 -12.22 -7.54
C ASN A 385 2.33 -11.16 -7.56
N GLU A 386 1.16 -11.52 -8.07
CA GLU A 386 0.01 -10.61 -8.23
C GLU A 386 -0.54 -10.09 -6.91
N LEU A 387 -0.46 -10.88 -5.84
CA LEU A 387 -0.85 -10.45 -4.49
C LEU A 387 0.04 -9.30 -4.01
N GLY A 388 1.38 -9.50 -4.07
CA GLY A 388 2.33 -8.46 -3.68
C GLY A 388 2.19 -7.20 -4.53
N MET A 389 1.96 -7.36 -5.84
CA MET A 389 1.68 -6.25 -6.73
C MET A 389 0.48 -5.43 -6.25
N MET A 390 -0.66 -6.06 -5.91
CA MET A 390 -1.86 -5.35 -5.50
C MET A 390 -1.69 -4.66 -4.15
N MET A 391 -1.01 -5.27 -3.18
CA MET A 391 -0.74 -4.63 -1.89
C MET A 391 0.19 -3.42 -2.05
N ALA A 392 1.24 -3.53 -2.89
CA ALA A 392 2.13 -2.40 -3.17
C ALA A 392 1.43 -1.29 -3.98
N CYS A 393 0.58 -1.65 -4.96
CA CYS A 393 -0.27 -0.69 -5.68
C CYS A 393 -1.24 0.02 -4.72
N GLY A 394 -1.83 -0.70 -3.76
CA GLY A 394 -2.70 -0.12 -2.74
C GLY A 394 -1.97 0.95 -1.91
N SER A 395 -0.77 0.63 -1.41
CA SER A 395 0.07 1.61 -0.71
C SER A 395 0.44 2.80 -1.62
N GLY A 396 0.78 2.55 -2.89
CA GLY A 396 1.09 3.60 -3.87
C GLY A 396 -0.10 4.51 -4.16
N MET A 397 -1.32 3.97 -4.22
CA MET A 397 -2.56 4.75 -4.41
C MET A 397 -2.84 5.66 -3.22
N VAL A 398 -2.57 5.21 -1.98
CA VAL A 398 -2.70 6.08 -0.81
C VAL A 398 -1.77 7.28 -0.95
N PHE A 399 -0.49 7.06 -1.23
CA PHE A 399 0.47 8.16 -1.43
C PHE A 399 0.05 9.09 -2.57
N PHE A 400 -0.41 8.54 -3.68
CA PHE A 400 -0.84 9.32 -4.84
C PHE A 400 -2.06 10.20 -4.52
N VAL A 401 -3.14 9.60 -4.03
CA VAL A 401 -4.40 10.31 -3.80
C VAL A 401 -4.24 11.37 -2.71
N LEU A 402 -3.62 11.02 -1.56
CA LEU A 402 -3.42 11.99 -0.48
C LEU A 402 -2.52 13.15 -0.91
N THR A 403 -1.46 12.88 -1.66
CA THR A 403 -0.59 13.94 -2.19
C THR A 403 -1.36 14.87 -3.12
N VAL A 404 -2.12 14.32 -4.08
CA VAL A 404 -2.90 15.14 -5.03
C VAL A 404 -3.95 15.98 -4.29
N LEU A 405 -4.73 15.38 -3.38
CA LEU A 405 -5.74 16.10 -2.61
C LEU A 405 -5.12 17.22 -1.78
N TYR A 406 -4.00 16.93 -1.10
CA TYR A 406 -3.31 17.92 -0.29
C TYR A 406 -2.79 19.11 -1.11
N PHE A 407 -2.17 18.87 -2.27
CA PHE A 407 -1.72 19.95 -3.17
C PHE A 407 -2.90 20.76 -3.71
N MET A 408 -4.00 20.11 -4.10
CA MET A 408 -5.21 20.80 -4.58
C MET A 408 -5.87 21.64 -3.49
N GLU A 409 -5.88 21.18 -2.25
CA GLU A 409 -6.36 21.95 -1.08
C GLU A 409 -5.49 23.18 -0.82
N ASN A 410 -4.16 23.01 -0.76
CA ASN A 410 -3.21 24.11 -0.53
C ASN A 410 -3.16 25.14 -1.67
N THR A 411 -3.60 24.76 -2.87
CA THR A 411 -3.74 25.69 -4.01
C THR A 411 -5.16 26.26 -4.15
N SER A 412 -6.03 26.01 -3.18
CA SER A 412 -7.44 26.45 -3.19
C SER A 412 -8.25 25.94 -4.40
N LEU A 413 -7.82 24.85 -5.04
CA LEU A 413 -8.56 24.19 -6.11
C LEU A 413 -9.67 23.26 -5.57
N LEU A 414 -9.58 22.88 -4.31
CA LEU A 414 -10.60 22.13 -3.58
C LEU A 414 -11.01 22.87 -2.30
N PRO A 415 -12.22 22.61 -1.76
CA PRO A 415 -12.59 23.09 -0.42
C PRO A 415 -11.55 22.67 0.59
N ILE A 416 -11.41 23.43 1.68
CA ILE A 416 -10.55 23.04 2.80
C ILE A 416 -11.04 21.69 3.33
N MET A 417 -10.22 20.70 3.20
CA MET A 417 -10.42 19.33 3.67
C MET A 417 -9.41 19.07 4.80
N SER A 418 -9.60 18.05 5.59
CA SER A 418 -8.59 17.63 6.57
C SER A 418 -7.58 16.69 5.89
N SER A 419 -7.08 17.04 4.70
CA SER A 419 -6.12 16.21 3.99
C SER A 419 -4.74 16.31 4.64
N GLU A 420 -4.04 15.19 4.72
CA GLU A 420 -2.71 15.09 5.31
C GLU A 420 -1.70 14.73 4.23
N LEU A 421 -0.59 15.49 4.15
CA LEU A 421 0.53 15.13 3.27
C LEU A 421 1.35 14.01 3.96
N PRO A 422 1.46 12.82 3.35
CA PRO A 422 2.26 11.74 3.92
C PRO A 422 3.68 12.22 4.29
N PHE A 423 4.18 11.83 5.44
CA PHE A 423 5.47 12.22 6.03
C PHE A 423 5.63 13.69 6.44
N PHE A 424 4.84 14.63 5.91
CA PHE A 424 5.05 16.07 6.11
C PHE A 424 4.02 16.74 7.00
N THR A 425 2.74 16.36 6.96
CA THR A 425 1.78 16.91 7.93
C THR A 425 2.14 16.43 9.33
N ALA A 426 2.19 17.36 10.27
CA ALA A 426 2.55 17.08 11.66
C ALA A 426 1.59 16.08 12.31
N GLY A 427 2.12 15.08 13.00
CA GLY A 427 1.30 14.13 13.74
C GLY A 427 1.87 12.72 13.80
N ALA A 428 1.73 12.09 14.97
CA ALA A 428 2.24 10.74 15.21
C ALA A 428 1.59 9.70 14.29
N SER A 429 0.28 9.82 14.06
CA SER A 429 -0.50 8.88 13.22
C SER A 429 -0.11 8.97 11.75
N ASN A 430 -0.03 10.19 11.20
CA ASN A 430 0.36 10.39 9.81
C ASN A 430 1.76 9.83 9.54
N MET A 431 2.72 10.13 10.44
CA MET A 431 4.08 9.59 10.34
C MET A 431 4.10 8.06 10.43
N ALA A 432 3.44 7.49 11.44
CA ALA A 432 3.39 6.05 11.62
C ALA A 432 2.79 5.34 10.40
N VAL A 433 1.63 5.79 9.92
CA VAL A 433 0.94 5.17 8.79
C VAL A 433 1.71 5.33 7.49
N SER A 434 2.28 6.52 7.23
CA SER A 434 3.10 6.76 6.03
C SER A 434 4.31 5.80 5.97
N PHE A 435 5.02 5.66 7.08
CA PHE A 435 6.14 4.71 7.17
C PHE A 435 5.69 3.24 7.14
N MET A 436 4.54 2.88 7.74
CA MET A 436 3.99 1.52 7.64
C MET A 436 3.62 1.17 6.20
N LEU A 437 3.00 2.07 5.45
CA LEU A 437 2.68 1.88 4.02
C LEU A 437 3.96 1.68 3.19
N ALA A 438 5.00 2.48 3.44
CA ALA A 438 6.31 2.27 2.83
C ALA A 438 6.92 0.91 3.23
N GLY A 439 6.75 0.50 4.49
CA GLY A 439 7.15 -0.81 5.01
C GLY A 439 6.47 -1.97 4.28
N ILE A 440 5.18 -1.86 3.95
CA ILE A 440 4.46 -2.86 3.14
C ILE A 440 5.10 -3.00 1.75
N VAL A 441 5.42 -1.87 1.10
CA VAL A 441 6.09 -1.89 -0.22
C VAL A 441 7.46 -2.55 -0.13
N LEU A 442 8.24 -2.24 0.92
CA LEU A 442 9.54 -2.86 1.17
C LEU A 442 9.42 -4.36 1.47
N SER A 443 8.40 -4.79 2.23
CA SER A 443 8.11 -6.20 2.49
C SER A 443 7.80 -6.95 1.19
N VAL A 444 6.94 -6.39 0.34
CA VAL A 444 6.62 -6.97 -0.98
C VAL A 444 7.89 -7.13 -1.83
N TYR A 445 8.75 -6.14 -1.86
CA TYR A 445 10.02 -6.23 -2.58
C TYR A 445 10.96 -7.28 -1.97
N ARG A 446 11.06 -7.31 -0.64
CA ARG A 446 11.94 -8.22 0.10
C ARG A 446 11.66 -9.68 -0.20
N PHE A 447 10.39 -10.05 -0.26
CA PHE A 447 9.96 -11.44 -0.45
C PHE A 447 9.60 -11.78 -1.90
N LYS A 448 9.94 -10.92 -2.88
CA LYS A 448 9.58 -11.09 -4.31
C LYS A 448 10.06 -12.40 -4.93
N SER A 449 11.22 -12.92 -4.48
CA SER A 449 11.87 -14.12 -5.02
C SER A 449 11.66 -15.36 -4.15
N VAL A 450 11.01 -15.20 -2.98
CA VAL A 450 10.78 -16.28 -2.01
C VAL A 450 9.41 -16.92 -2.20
N LEU A 451 8.49 -16.22 -2.86
CA LEU A 451 7.09 -16.62 -2.95
C LEU A 451 6.73 -17.05 -4.38
N PRO A 452 5.90 -18.09 -4.55
CA PRO A 452 5.47 -18.54 -5.87
C PRO A 452 4.67 -17.46 -6.60
N LYS A 453 4.65 -17.50 -7.93
CA LYS A 453 3.90 -16.55 -8.78
C LYS A 453 2.43 -16.48 -8.43
N THR A 454 1.83 -17.59 -8.02
CA THR A 454 0.42 -17.68 -7.60
C THR A 454 0.30 -18.49 -6.33
N PHE A 455 -0.30 -17.90 -5.28
CA PHE A 455 -0.82 -18.67 -4.15
C PHE A 455 -2.21 -19.19 -4.55
N ARG A 456 -2.32 -20.41 -5.05
CA ARG A 456 -3.60 -21.08 -5.02
C ARG A 456 -3.86 -21.42 -3.55
N THR A 457 -4.85 -20.80 -2.94
CA THR A 457 -5.54 -21.38 -1.79
C THR A 457 -6.01 -22.76 -2.26
N VAL A 458 -5.39 -23.79 -1.71
CA VAL A 458 -5.91 -25.17 -1.85
C VAL A 458 -7.27 -25.15 -1.16
N GLN A 459 -8.32 -24.85 -1.92
CA GLN A 459 -9.65 -25.30 -1.53
C GLN A 459 -9.53 -26.82 -1.44
N LYS A 460 -9.78 -27.37 -0.24
CA LYS A 460 -10.01 -28.79 -0.04
C LYS A 460 -11.22 -29.20 -0.89
N GLY A 461 -10.97 -29.52 -2.13
CA GLY A 461 -11.91 -30.04 -3.09
C GLY A 461 -11.21 -31.16 -3.83
N LYS A 462 -11.60 -32.38 -3.48
CA LYS A 462 -11.38 -33.69 -4.13
C LYS A 462 -10.33 -33.72 -5.26
N ALA A 463 -9.31 -34.50 -5.00
CA ALA A 463 -8.29 -34.92 -5.95
C ALA A 463 -8.92 -35.42 -7.26
N SER A 464 -8.67 -34.72 -8.34
CA SER A 464 -8.48 -35.27 -9.68
C SER A 464 -8.05 -34.15 -10.62
N GLY A 465 -6.87 -34.27 -11.21
CA GLY A 465 -6.43 -33.36 -12.25
C GLY A 465 -4.94 -33.00 -12.15
N ARG A 466 -4.14 -33.68 -12.93
CA ARG A 466 -2.69 -33.43 -13.12
C ARG A 466 -2.41 -31.93 -13.35
N LEU A 467 -1.51 -31.36 -12.55
CA LEU A 467 -0.95 -30.02 -12.73
C LEU A 467 0.12 -30.08 -13.83
N LYS A 468 -0.16 -29.54 -15.02
CA LYS A 468 0.87 -29.19 -15.98
C LYS A 468 1.50 -27.84 -15.57
N VAL A 469 2.72 -27.87 -15.06
CA VAL A 469 3.56 -26.68 -14.87
C VAL A 469 4.55 -26.65 -16.03
N SER A 470 4.37 -25.77 -16.99
CA SER A 470 5.36 -25.49 -18.04
C SER A 470 6.31 -24.40 -17.55
N ILE A 471 7.56 -24.71 -17.35
CA ILE A 471 8.63 -23.75 -17.05
C ILE A 471 9.41 -23.55 -18.36
N SER A 472 9.34 -22.37 -18.95
CA SER A 472 10.20 -21.97 -20.05
C SER A 472 11.46 -21.30 -19.49
N TRP A 473 12.62 -21.89 -19.73
CA TRP A 473 13.93 -21.29 -19.50
C TRP A 473 14.26 -20.37 -20.67
N GLU A 474 14.25 -19.07 -20.47
CA GLU A 474 14.89 -18.14 -21.41
C GLU A 474 16.41 -18.16 -21.17
N LYS A 475 17.13 -18.75 -22.12
CA LYS A 475 18.60 -18.62 -22.21
C LYS A 475 18.93 -17.15 -22.46
N ARG A 476 19.70 -16.54 -21.56
CA ARG A 476 20.53 -15.37 -21.82
C ARG A 476 21.99 -15.81 -21.82
#